data_a45ffc1842ba5bfe41d1496e927b00f0
#
_entry.id   a45ffc1842ba5bfe41d1496e927b00f0
#
_cell.length_a   1.000
_cell.length_b   1.000
_cell.length_c   1.000
_cell.angle_alpha   90.00
_cell.angle_beta   90.00
_cell.angle_gamma   90.00
#
_symmetry.space_group_name_H-M   'P 1'
#
loop_
_entity.id
_entity.type
_entity.pdbx_description
1 polymer ?
#
loop_
_entity_poly.entity_id
_entity_poly.type
_entity_poly.pdbx_seq_one_letter_code
_entity_poly.pdbx_strand_id
1 'polypeptide(L)'
;PTSRGRVVARSADPRESPAIHTGYLATEEDRRVAAQSLRITRGIVGQPALARYRPQELRPGPAIVDDADLARLAGDIGTTIFHPVGTARMGPADDPHAVVDSRLAVHGVCGLHVADASIMPTITSGNTNAPTLMIAERAAQWILESTVPTAS
;
A
#
# COMPACT_ATOMS: atom_id res chain seq x y z
N PRO A 1 -2.45 6.61 -3.63
CA PRO A 1 -1.16 7.23 -3.89
C PRO A 1 -0.67 6.92 -5.30
N THR A 2 0.05 7.87 -5.90
CA THR A 2 0.70 7.73 -7.20
C THR A 2 2.19 7.43 -7.07
N SER A 3 2.81 7.73 -5.92
CA SER A 3 4.19 7.33 -5.60
C SER A 3 4.35 5.81 -5.62
N ARG A 4 5.49 5.38 -6.11
CA ARG A 4 5.85 3.94 -6.19
C ARG A 4 7.21 3.71 -5.56
N GLY A 5 7.30 2.58 -4.89
CA GLY A 5 8.53 2.05 -4.34
C GLY A 5 8.95 0.76 -5.04
N ARG A 6 9.97 0.11 -4.49
CA ARG A 6 10.44 -1.20 -4.97
C ARG A 6 11.06 -2.00 -3.84
N VAL A 7 10.98 -3.32 -3.98
CA VAL A 7 11.73 -4.28 -3.15
C VAL A 7 12.69 -5.02 -4.08
N VAL A 8 13.95 -5.11 -3.71
CA VAL A 8 15.00 -5.70 -4.54
C VAL A 8 15.80 -6.69 -3.72
N ALA A 9 15.98 -7.91 -4.23
CA ALA A 9 16.92 -8.86 -3.64
C ALA A 9 18.34 -8.31 -3.73
N ARG A 10 19.12 -8.40 -2.66
CA ARG A 10 20.53 -7.96 -2.62
C ARG A 10 21.48 -9.03 -3.11
N SER A 11 21.12 -10.30 -2.90
CA SER A 11 21.89 -11.46 -3.31
C SER A 11 20.98 -12.68 -3.51
N ALA A 12 21.56 -13.82 -3.83
CA ALA A 12 20.88 -15.10 -3.89
C ALA A 12 20.72 -15.78 -2.52
N ASP A 13 21.31 -15.24 -1.44
CA ASP A 13 21.14 -15.78 -0.08
C ASP A 13 19.78 -15.34 0.48
N PRO A 14 18.83 -16.28 0.69
CA PRO A 14 17.48 -15.93 1.19
C PRO A 14 17.46 -15.39 2.63
N ARG A 15 18.59 -15.49 3.36
CA ARG A 15 18.72 -14.93 4.71
C ARG A 15 19.09 -13.45 4.69
N GLU A 16 19.56 -12.94 3.57
CA GLU A 16 19.85 -11.52 3.43
C GLU A 16 18.56 -10.72 3.20
N SER A 17 18.30 -9.75 4.08
CA SER A 17 17.12 -8.89 3.94
C SER A 17 17.15 -8.10 2.64
N PRO A 18 16.03 -8.00 1.91
CA PRO A 18 15.94 -7.24 0.68
C PRO A 18 16.17 -5.74 0.92
N ALA A 19 16.55 -5.02 -0.12
CA ALA A 19 16.52 -3.57 -0.13
C ALA A 19 15.09 -3.09 -0.36
N ILE A 20 14.56 -2.29 0.57
CA ILE A 20 13.20 -1.74 0.51
C ILE A 20 13.29 -0.25 0.29
N HIS A 21 12.76 0.22 -0.84
CA HIS A 21 12.65 1.64 -1.18
C HIS A 21 11.17 1.99 -1.25
N THR A 22 10.65 2.64 -0.24
CA THR A 22 9.21 2.92 -0.13
C THR A 22 8.70 3.98 -1.10
N GLY A 23 9.53 4.98 -1.43
CA GLY A 23 9.18 6.03 -2.37
C GLY A 23 8.04 6.94 -1.92
N TYR A 24 7.77 7.04 -0.61
CA TYR A 24 6.71 7.89 -0.08
C TYR A 24 6.88 9.34 -0.52
N LEU A 25 5.76 10.00 -0.86
CA LEU A 25 5.69 11.42 -1.27
C LEU A 25 6.62 11.77 -2.45
N ALA A 26 6.95 10.78 -3.30
CA ALA A 26 7.81 11.01 -4.47
C ALA A 26 7.12 11.86 -5.54
N THR A 27 5.80 11.79 -5.67
CA THR A 27 5.02 12.54 -6.65
C THR A 27 4.48 13.85 -6.06
N GLU A 28 4.25 14.83 -6.93
CA GLU A 28 3.62 16.10 -6.55
C GLU A 28 2.20 15.89 -6.04
N GLU A 29 1.44 14.99 -6.67
CA GLU A 29 0.08 14.64 -6.27
C GLU A 29 0.03 14.14 -4.82
N ASP A 30 0.92 13.22 -4.44
CA ASP A 30 0.94 12.68 -3.08
C ASP A 30 1.35 13.74 -2.05
N ARG A 31 2.28 14.64 -2.42
CA ARG A 31 2.64 15.79 -1.57
C ARG A 31 1.47 16.74 -1.36
N ARG A 32 0.74 17.06 -2.45
CA ARG A 32 -0.46 17.89 -2.39
C ARG A 32 -1.53 17.27 -1.50
N VAL A 33 -1.79 15.97 -1.65
CA VAL A 33 -2.76 15.24 -0.80
C VAL A 33 -2.32 15.23 0.65
N ALA A 34 -1.04 15.07 0.95
CA ALA A 34 -0.51 15.13 2.32
C ALA A 34 -0.74 16.50 2.97
N ALA A 35 -0.42 17.59 2.27
CA ALA A 35 -0.70 18.95 2.76
C ALA A 35 -2.21 19.16 2.98
N GLN A 36 -3.03 18.75 2.03
CA GLN A 36 -4.48 18.87 2.12
C GLN A 36 -5.06 18.07 3.30
N SER A 37 -4.53 16.87 3.59
CA SER A 37 -4.98 16.06 4.73
C SER A 37 -4.77 16.77 6.07
N LEU A 38 -3.64 17.46 6.24
CA LEU A 38 -3.38 18.29 7.43
C LEU A 38 -4.37 19.45 7.54
N ARG A 39 -4.68 20.13 6.43
CA ARG A 39 -5.68 21.22 6.40
C ARG A 39 -7.08 20.72 6.77
N ILE A 40 -7.50 19.59 6.21
CA ILE A 40 -8.79 18.96 6.53
C ILE A 40 -8.84 18.61 8.01
N THR A 41 -7.79 18.00 8.55
CA THR A 41 -7.71 17.63 9.97
C THR A 41 -7.84 18.87 10.86
N ARG A 42 -7.14 19.97 10.54
CA ARG A 42 -7.29 21.26 11.24
C ARG A 42 -8.74 21.77 11.20
N GLY A 43 -9.38 21.68 10.02
CA GLY A 43 -10.78 22.05 9.85
C GLY A 43 -11.73 21.22 10.71
N ILE A 44 -11.49 19.90 10.80
CA ILE A 44 -12.27 18.98 11.64
C ILE A 44 -12.07 19.33 13.13
N VAL A 45 -10.82 19.45 13.55
CA VAL A 45 -10.49 19.73 14.96
C VAL A 45 -10.98 21.10 15.40
N GLY A 46 -11.04 22.09 14.49
CA GLY A 46 -11.56 23.43 14.73
C GLY A 46 -13.11 23.52 14.83
N GLN A 47 -13.86 22.43 14.66
CA GLN A 47 -15.31 22.47 14.73
C GLN A 47 -15.84 22.75 16.15
N PRO A 48 -16.95 23.48 16.29
CA PRO A 48 -17.53 23.83 17.61
C PRO A 48 -17.76 22.64 18.53
N ALA A 49 -18.11 21.46 17.97
CA ALA A 49 -18.32 20.23 18.74
C ALA A 49 -17.07 19.78 19.52
N LEU A 50 -15.86 20.11 19.04
CA LEU A 50 -14.59 19.77 19.66
C LEU A 50 -14.05 20.89 20.57
N ALA A 51 -14.59 22.10 20.51
CA ALA A 51 -14.08 23.27 21.26
C ALA A 51 -14.02 23.04 22.78
N ARG A 52 -14.95 22.24 23.35
CA ARG A 52 -14.94 21.85 24.77
C ARG A 52 -13.66 21.15 25.24
N TYR A 53 -12.95 20.48 24.34
CA TYR A 53 -11.72 19.76 24.64
C TYR A 53 -10.48 20.67 24.52
N ARG A 54 -10.62 21.90 24.04
CA ARG A 54 -9.55 22.88 23.85
C ARG A 54 -8.33 22.28 23.13
N PRO A 55 -8.52 21.66 21.94
CA PRO A 55 -7.44 20.97 21.25
C PRO A 55 -6.32 21.94 20.90
N GLN A 56 -5.08 21.46 21.03
CA GLN A 56 -3.87 22.20 20.65
C GLN A 56 -3.08 21.37 19.64
N GLU A 57 -2.71 21.99 18.53
CA GLU A 57 -1.88 21.34 17.54
C GLU A 57 -0.43 21.28 18.03
N LEU A 58 0.12 20.07 18.16
CA LEU A 58 1.50 19.83 18.56
C LEU A 58 2.46 19.80 17.36
N ARG A 59 2.05 19.14 16.27
CA ARG A 59 2.83 18.98 15.04
C ARG A 59 1.91 18.99 13.82
N PRO A 60 2.32 19.63 12.72
CA PRO A 60 3.55 20.42 12.53
C PRO A 60 3.57 21.75 13.29
N GLY A 61 2.44 22.18 13.86
CA GLY A 61 2.26 23.43 14.59
C GLY A 61 1.48 24.47 13.75
N PRO A 62 0.64 25.31 14.41
CA PRO A 62 -0.31 26.18 13.73
C PRO A 62 0.34 27.29 12.90
N ALA A 63 1.62 27.60 13.13
CA ALA A 63 2.36 28.60 12.36
C ALA A 63 2.71 28.12 10.93
N ILE A 64 2.70 26.81 10.68
CA ILE A 64 3.01 26.23 9.37
C ILE A 64 1.74 26.23 8.53
N VAL A 65 1.68 27.12 7.52
CA VAL A 65 0.49 27.30 6.66
C VAL A 65 0.77 27.09 5.18
N ASP A 66 2.02 27.14 4.75
CA ASP A 66 2.42 26.91 3.36
C ASP A 66 2.31 25.43 2.97
N ASP A 67 1.81 25.14 1.74
CA ASP A 67 1.58 23.77 1.31
C ASP A 67 2.88 22.96 1.10
N ALA A 68 3.96 23.62 0.66
CA ALA A 68 5.23 22.94 0.49
C ALA A 68 5.83 22.56 1.85
N ASP A 69 5.74 23.43 2.84
CA ASP A 69 6.15 23.15 4.21
C ASP A 69 5.28 22.08 4.87
N LEU A 70 3.95 22.14 4.68
CA LEU A 70 3.04 21.11 5.19
C LEU A 70 3.36 19.73 4.57
N ALA A 71 3.59 19.67 3.26
CA ALA A 71 3.95 18.42 2.58
C ALA A 71 5.30 17.86 3.07
N ARG A 72 6.31 18.71 3.21
CA ARG A 72 7.64 18.34 3.74
C ARG A 72 7.52 17.80 5.16
N LEU A 73 6.86 18.55 6.04
CA LEU A 73 6.67 18.15 7.44
C LEU A 73 5.79 16.92 7.60
N ALA A 74 4.79 16.70 6.72
CA ALA A 74 4.04 15.45 6.68
C ALA A 74 4.97 14.25 6.45
N GLY A 75 5.98 14.38 5.58
CA GLY A 75 7.01 13.37 5.39
C GLY A 75 7.91 13.17 6.62
N ASP A 76 8.27 14.25 7.30
CA ASP A 76 9.19 14.22 8.45
C ASP A 76 8.52 13.63 9.72
N ILE A 77 7.22 13.85 9.91
CA ILE A 77 6.47 13.41 11.11
C ILE A 77 5.59 12.19 10.85
N GLY A 78 5.24 11.94 9.58
CA GLY A 78 4.42 10.82 9.17
C GLY A 78 5.16 9.50 9.27
N THR A 79 4.39 8.42 9.37
CA THR A 79 4.91 7.06 9.33
C THR A 79 3.99 6.17 8.52
N THR A 80 4.48 5.00 8.13
CA THR A 80 3.64 4.00 7.49
C THR A 80 2.59 3.46 8.46
N ILE A 81 1.41 3.14 7.95
CA ILE A 81 0.39 2.35 8.66
C ILE A 81 0.45 0.86 8.27
N PHE A 82 1.56 0.44 7.66
CA PHE A 82 1.88 -0.95 7.34
C PHE A 82 0.92 -1.62 6.34
N HIS A 83 0.48 -0.86 5.34
CA HIS A 83 -0.38 -1.34 4.25
C HIS A 83 0.28 -1.27 2.85
N PRO A 84 1.56 -1.71 2.68
CA PRO A 84 2.15 -1.76 1.35
C PRO A 84 1.48 -2.86 0.51
N VAL A 85 1.37 -2.61 -0.80
CA VAL A 85 0.79 -3.54 -1.77
C VAL A 85 1.57 -3.51 -3.09
N GLY A 86 1.32 -4.46 -3.99
CA GLY A 86 1.70 -4.35 -5.39
C GLY A 86 3.10 -4.80 -5.77
N THR A 87 3.90 -5.37 -4.86
CA THR A 87 5.25 -5.87 -5.18
C THR A 87 5.24 -7.15 -6.04
N ALA A 88 4.11 -7.88 -6.08
CA ALA A 88 3.85 -9.01 -6.95
C ALA A 88 2.49 -8.83 -7.65
N ARG A 89 2.25 -7.64 -8.23
CA ARG A 89 0.93 -7.22 -8.68
C ARG A 89 0.31 -8.16 -9.71
N MET A 90 -0.99 -8.31 -9.62
CA MET A 90 -1.81 -9.03 -10.59
C MET A 90 -1.96 -8.20 -11.88
N GLY A 91 -1.94 -8.89 -13.01
CA GLY A 91 -2.21 -8.32 -14.32
C GLY A 91 -2.14 -9.35 -15.43
N PRO A 92 -2.48 -8.96 -16.66
CA PRO A 92 -2.40 -9.84 -17.83
C PRO A 92 -0.94 -10.15 -18.22
N ALA A 93 -0.73 -11.24 -18.97
CA ALA A 93 0.60 -11.72 -19.30
C ALA A 93 1.42 -10.79 -20.21
N ASP A 94 0.78 -9.85 -20.91
CA ASP A 94 1.42 -8.84 -21.74
C ASP A 94 1.78 -7.55 -20.97
N ASP A 95 1.38 -7.44 -19.69
CA ASP A 95 1.83 -6.36 -18.82
C ASP A 95 3.21 -6.70 -18.24
N PRO A 96 4.31 -5.98 -18.62
CA PRO A 96 5.66 -6.27 -18.16
C PRO A 96 5.85 -6.05 -16.65
N HIS A 97 4.89 -5.46 -15.98
CA HIS A 97 4.91 -5.24 -14.54
C HIS A 97 4.03 -6.22 -13.77
N ALA A 98 3.26 -7.07 -14.43
CA ALA A 98 2.47 -8.10 -13.78
C ALA A 98 3.36 -9.28 -13.37
N VAL A 99 3.16 -9.76 -12.15
CA VAL A 99 3.87 -10.93 -11.61
C VAL A 99 2.96 -12.15 -11.59
N VAL A 100 1.68 -11.96 -11.28
CA VAL A 100 0.70 -13.04 -11.21
C VAL A 100 -0.50 -12.76 -12.12
N ASP A 101 -1.16 -13.82 -12.56
CA ASP A 101 -2.40 -13.76 -13.31
C ASP A 101 -3.62 -13.56 -12.39
N SER A 102 -4.84 -13.58 -12.98
CA SER A 102 -6.10 -13.45 -12.24
C SER A 102 -6.44 -14.63 -11.31
N ARG A 103 -5.69 -15.74 -11.39
CA ARG A 103 -5.77 -16.90 -10.50
C ARG A 103 -4.57 -16.99 -9.56
N LEU A 104 -3.78 -15.93 -9.47
CA LEU A 104 -2.63 -15.76 -8.58
C LEU A 104 -1.42 -16.67 -8.93
N ALA A 105 -1.44 -17.31 -10.11
CA ALA A 105 -0.30 -18.07 -10.60
C ALA A 105 0.78 -17.12 -11.13
N VAL A 106 2.04 -17.38 -10.78
CA VAL A 106 3.18 -16.58 -11.24
C VAL A 106 3.42 -16.80 -12.73
N HIS A 107 3.46 -15.72 -13.50
CA HIS A 107 3.73 -15.79 -14.94
C HIS A 107 5.07 -16.48 -15.23
N GLY A 108 5.03 -17.47 -16.12
CA GLY A 108 6.23 -18.19 -16.56
C GLY A 108 6.79 -19.24 -15.57
N VAL A 109 6.16 -19.44 -14.41
CA VAL A 109 6.59 -20.44 -13.42
C VAL A 109 5.43 -21.38 -13.05
N CYS A 110 5.59 -22.65 -13.32
CA CYS A 110 4.55 -23.64 -13.00
C CYS A 110 4.48 -23.91 -11.49
N GLY A 111 3.27 -24.04 -10.96
CA GLY A 111 3.02 -24.45 -9.58
C GLY A 111 3.38 -23.42 -8.49
N LEU A 112 3.69 -22.19 -8.86
CA LEU A 112 3.99 -21.12 -7.92
C LEU A 112 2.84 -20.10 -7.91
N HIS A 113 2.36 -19.74 -6.70
CA HIS A 113 1.31 -18.76 -6.49
C HIS A 113 1.74 -17.72 -5.47
N VAL A 114 1.19 -16.51 -5.57
CA VAL A 114 1.32 -15.47 -4.54
C VAL A 114 -0.09 -15.10 -4.08
N ALA A 115 -0.34 -15.15 -2.77
CA ALA A 115 -1.68 -15.00 -2.19
C ALA A 115 -1.70 -14.07 -0.98
N ASP A 116 -1.17 -12.87 -1.13
CA ASP A 116 -1.15 -11.83 -0.10
C ASP A 116 -1.41 -10.44 -0.68
N ALA A 117 -1.24 -9.39 0.12
CA ALA A 117 -1.47 -8.00 -0.30
C ALA A 117 -0.58 -7.56 -1.47
N SER A 118 0.54 -8.24 -1.74
CA SER A 118 1.46 -7.87 -2.81
C SER A 118 0.85 -8.00 -4.21
N ILE A 119 -0.20 -8.83 -4.36
CA ILE A 119 -0.88 -9.01 -5.65
C ILE A 119 -1.78 -7.83 -6.05
N MET A 120 -2.14 -6.95 -5.12
CA MET A 120 -3.05 -5.83 -5.39
C MET A 120 -2.40 -4.83 -6.34
N PRO A 121 -2.97 -4.54 -7.53
CA PRO A 121 -2.40 -3.54 -8.46
C PRO A 121 -2.39 -2.12 -7.89
N THR A 122 -3.39 -1.81 -7.06
CA THR A 122 -3.55 -0.55 -6.33
C THR A 122 -4.02 -0.83 -4.92
N ILE A 123 -3.69 0.06 -3.99
CA ILE A 123 -4.17 -0.04 -2.62
C ILE A 123 -5.69 0.18 -2.55
N THR A 124 -6.36 -0.57 -1.70
CA THR A 124 -7.78 -0.39 -1.41
C THR A 124 -8.04 0.90 -0.62
N SER A 125 -9.27 1.39 -0.62
CA SER A 125 -9.67 2.62 0.09
C SER A 125 -9.73 2.49 1.62
N GLY A 126 -9.54 1.28 2.15
CA GLY A 126 -9.50 0.97 3.57
C GLY A 126 -8.30 0.13 3.95
N ASN A 127 -8.30 -0.38 5.20
CA ASN A 127 -7.25 -1.26 5.69
C ASN A 127 -7.16 -2.54 4.85
N THR A 128 -5.93 -3.01 4.61
CA THR A 128 -5.67 -4.13 3.69
C THR A 128 -5.92 -5.51 4.29
N ASN A 129 -6.21 -5.64 5.59
CA ASN A 129 -6.38 -6.95 6.22
C ASN A 129 -7.55 -7.76 5.64
N ALA A 130 -8.75 -7.17 5.56
CA ALA A 130 -9.92 -7.88 5.05
C ALA A 130 -9.77 -8.30 3.57
N PRO A 131 -9.32 -7.43 2.63
CA PRO A 131 -9.03 -7.87 1.27
C PRO A 131 -7.93 -8.91 1.19
N THR A 132 -6.90 -8.88 2.06
CA THR A 132 -5.85 -9.91 2.09
C THR A 132 -6.42 -11.28 2.51
N LEU A 133 -7.28 -11.33 3.52
CA LEU A 133 -7.99 -12.56 3.90
C LEU A 133 -8.85 -13.10 2.76
N MET A 134 -9.59 -12.25 2.05
CA MET A 134 -10.38 -12.65 0.89
C MET A 134 -9.50 -13.22 -0.23
N ILE A 135 -8.34 -12.59 -0.51
CA ILE A 135 -7.37 -13.09 -1.48
C ILE A 135 -6.89 -14.49 -1.09
N ALA A 136 -6.51 -14.68 0.18
CA ALA A 136 -6.02 -15.96 0.69
C ALA A 136 -7.10 -17.07 0.60
N GLU A 137 -8.34 -16.78 0.97
CA GLU A 137 -9.48 -17.71 0.84
C GLU A 137 -9.72 -18.13 -0.61
N ARG A 138 -9.69 -17.18 -1.54
CA ARG A 138 -9.86 -17.49 -2.98
C ARG A 138 -8.70 -18.30 -3.51
N ALA A 139 -7.46 -17.98 -3.12
CA ALA A 139 -6.28 -18.75 -3.49
C ALA A 139 -6.38 -20.20 -3.02
N ALA A 140 -6.75 -20.40 -1.76
CA ALA A 140 -6.90 -21.74 -1.18
C ALA A 140 -7.93 -22.59 -1.98
N GLN A 141 -9.07 -21.99 -2.34
CA GLN A 141 -10.08 -22.67 -3.15
C GLN A 141 -9.51 -23.10 -4.51
N TRP A 142 -8.85 -22.19 -5.24
CA TRP A 142 -8.29 -22.50 -6.56
C TRP A 142 -7.18 -23.54 -6.52
N ILE A 143 -6.33 -23.52 -5.49
CA ILE A 143 -5.27 -24.52 -5.30
C ILE A 143 -5.90 -25.90 -5.04
N LEU A 144 -6.92 -25.98 -4.18
CA LEU A 144 -7.62 -27.24 -3.90
C LEU A 144 -8.34 -27.79 -5.14
N GLU A 145 -9.02 -26.93 -5.90
CA GLU A 145 -9.67 -27.32 -7.16
C GLU A 145 -8.67 -27.89 -8.18
N SER A 146 -7.46 -27.32 -8.25
CA SER A 146 -6.42 -27.77 -9.18
C SER A 146 -5.77 -29.09 -8.78
N THR A 147 -5.88 -29.52 -7.50
CA THR A 147 -5.29 -30.75 -6.97
C THR A 147 -6.25 -31.91 -6.95
N VAL A 148 -7.56 -31.71 -7.16
CA VAL A 148 -8.54 -32.79 -7.28
C VAL A 148 -8.47 -33.38 -8.68
N PRO A 149 -8.11 -34.65 -8.87
CA PRO A 149 -8.17 -35.30 -10.17
C PRO A 149 -9.62 -35.20 -10.69
N THR A 150 -9.81 -34.65 -11.88
CA THR A 150 -11.10 -34.76 -12.58
C THR A 150 -11.35 -36.26 -12.81
N ALA A 151 -12.33 -36.80 -12.08
CA ALA A 151 -12.80 -38.16 -12.34
C ALA A 151 -13.29 -38.25 -13.79
N SER A 152 -12.52 -38.92 -14.63
CA SER A 152 -12.84 -39.24 -16.02
C SER A 152 -13.80 -40.44 -16.09
#